data_e197e442d82de39de2ac353791b88354
#
_entry.id   e197e442d82de39de2ac353791b88354
#
_cell.length_a   1.000
_cell.length_b   1.000
_cell.length_c   1.000
_cell.angle_alpha   90.00
_cell.angle_beta   90.00
_cell.angle_gamma   90.00
#
_symmetry.space_group_name_H-M   'P 1'
#
loop_
_entity.id
_entity.type
_entity.pdbx_description
1 polymer ?
#
loop_
_entity_poly.entity_id
_entity_poly.type
_entity_poly.pdbx_seq_one_letter_code
_entity_poly.pdbx_strand_id
1 'polypeptide(L)'
;LGDVYKRQHLGQLQLTSLALSELDVLVNLAERAETLNYVAPQFSDEIGVKIENGRHPVVEQVLKDPFIANPVNLNQQRHLLIITGPNMGGKSTYMRQTALITLMAYIGSFVPADSAVIGQIDRIFTRIGASDDLASGRSTFMVEMTEMANILHQATSQSLVLIDEIGRGTSTYDGLSLAWAC
;
A
#
# COMPACT_ATOMS: atom_id res chain seq x y z
N LEU A 1 6.02 -48.32 -13.01
CA LEU A 1 7.47 -47.99 -13.06
C LEU A 1 7.70 -46.46 -13.08
N GLY A 2 6.95 -45.65 -13.84
CA GLY A 2 7.13 -44.20 -13.95
C GLY A 2 6.87 -43.43 -12.63
N ASP A 3 5.90 -43.85 -11.83
CA ASP A 3 5.56 -43.19 -10.58
C ASP A 3 6.56 -43.45 -9.45
N VAL A 4 7.16 -44.63 -9.42
CA VAL A 4 8.21 -44.96 -8.44
C VAL A 4 9.47 -44.17 -8.75
N TYR A 5 9.82 -44.02 -10.02
CA TYR A 5 10.98 -43.23 -10.45
C TYR A 5 10.80 -41.73 -10.13
N LYS A 6 9.62 -41.19 -10.35
CA LYS A 6 9.30 -39.82 -9.97
C LYS A 6 9.41 -39.57 -8.46
N ARG A 7 8.97 -40.53 -7.63
CA ARG A 7 9.06 -40.41 -6.17
C ARG A 7 10.50 -40.38 -5.65
N GLN A 8 11.42 -41.07 -6.29
CA GLN A 8 12.84 -41.09 -5.90
C GLN A 8 13.50 -39.69 -6.10
N HIS A 9 13.04 -38.92 -7.08
CA HIS A 9 13.58 -37.61 -7.40
C HIS A 9 12.68 -36.43 -6.92
N LEU A 10 11.63 -36.69 -6.11
CA LEU A 10 10.67 -35.72 -5.70
C LEU A 10 11.34 -34.54 -5.00
N GLY A 11 12.30 -34.77 -4.11
CA GLY A 11 13.02 -33.71 -3.39
C GLY A 11 13.80 -32.79 -4.34
N GLN A 12 14.47 -33.36 -5.34
CA GLN A 12 15.22 -32.59 -6.35
C GLN A 12 14.26 -31.76 -7.25
N LEU A 13 13.14 -32.36 -7.65
CA LEU A 13 12.10 -31.68 -8.42
C LEU A 13 11.48 -30.53 -7.64
N GLN A 14 11.23 -30.70 -6.35
CA GLN A 14 10.73 -29.62 -5.48
C GLN A 14 11.73 -28.48 -5.36
N LEU A 15 13.01 -28.76 -5.11
CA LEU A 15 14.05 -27.75 -5.06
C LEU A 15 14.20 -26.99 -6.40
N THR A 16 14.16 -27.71 -7.50
CA THR A 16 14.21 -27.09 -8.83
C THR A 16 13.00 -26.20 -9.08
N SER A 17 11.80 -26.64 -8.69
CA SER A 17 10.57 -25.86 -8.79
C SER A 17 10.63 -24.58 -7.97
N LEU A 18 11.15 -24.67 -6.74
CA LEU A 18 11.34 -23.48 -5.88
C LEU A 18 12.32 -22.47 -6.51
N ALA A 19 13.47 -22.94 -6.99
CA ALA A 19 14.47 -22.09 -7.64
C ALA A 19 13.92 -21.43 -8.92
N LEU A 20 13.15 -22.16 -9.73
CA LEU A 20 12.50 -21.59 -10.91
C LEU A 20 11.43 -20.55 -10.54
N SER A 21 10.66 -20.80 -9.50
CA SER A 21 9.64 -19.84 -9.03
C SER A 21 10.28 -18.55 -8.51
N GLU A 22 11.39 -18.66 -7.79
CA GLU A 22 12.14 -17.48 -7.32
C GLU A 22 12.72 -16.69 -8.50
N LEU A 23 13.32 -17.38 -9.46
CA LEU A 23 13.86 -16.77 -10.66
C LEU A 23 12.77 -16.06 -11.48
N ASP A 24 11.62 -16.68 -11.64
CA ASP A 24 10.47 -16.10 -12.36
C ASP A 24 10.00 -14.80 -11.72
N VAL A 25 9.88 -14.75 -10.39
CA VAL A 25 9.54 -13.51 -9.65
C VAL A 25 10.59 -12.45 -9.87
N LEU A 26 11.89 -12.76 -9.72
CA LEU A 26 12.98 -11.79 -9.88
C LEU A 26 13.04 -11.24 -11.31
N VAL A 27 12.88 -12.08 -12.32
CA VAL A 27 12.84 -11.66 -13.73
C VAL A 27 11.63 -10.74 -13.99
N ASN A 28 10.46 -11.09 -13.46
CA ASN A 28 9.25 -10.27 -13.61
C ASN A 28 9.44 -8.87 -12.97
N LEU A 29 9.98 -8.82 -11.75
CA LEU A 29 10.26 -7.55 -11.07
C LEU A 29 11.29 -6.71 -11.85
N ALA A 30 12.33 -7.33 -12.39
CA ALA A 30 13.36 -6.63 -13.18
C ALA A 30 12.79 -6.09 -14.50
N GLU A 31 12.01 -6.90 -15.23
CA GLU A 31 11.34 -6.48 -16.47
C GLU A 31 10.39 -5.29 -16.22
N ARG A 32 9.61 -5.35 -15.12
CA ARG A 32 8.73 -4.25 -14.73
C ARG A 32 9.50 -2.99 -14.37
N ALA A 33 10.62 -3.14 -13.66
CA ALA A 33 11.45 -1.99 -13.30
C ALA A 33 11.99 -1.28 -14.55
N GLU A 34 12.47 -2.02 -15.55
CA GLU A 34 12.99 -1.47 -16.80
C GLU A 34 11.88 -0.87 -17.67
N THR A 35 10.82 -1.64 -17.93
CA THR A 35 9.75 -1.23 -18.87
C THR A 35 8.90 -0.08 -18.36
N LEU A 36 8.72 0.05 -17.04
CA LEU A 36 7.88 1.05 -16.39
C LEU A 36 8.69 2.21 -15.77
N ASN A 37 10.00 2.24 -15.99
CA ASN A 37 10.91 3.27 -15.43
C ASN A 37 10.75 3.40 -13.92
N TYR A 38 10.87 2.30 -13.20
CA TYR A 38 10.88 2.27 -11.75
C TYR A 38 12.30 2.42 -11.23
N VAL A 39 12.45 2.95 -10.03
CA VAL A 39 13.75 3.20 -9.39
C VAL A 39 13.95 2.30 -8.17
N ALA A 40 15.20 2.01 -7.85
CA ALA A 40 15.54 1.29 -6.63
C ALA A 40 15.24 2.16 -5.40
N PRO A 41 14.39 1.71 -4.45
CA PRO A 41 14.17 2.43 -3.21
C PRO A 41 15.40 2.34 -2.32
N GLN A 42 15.61 3.38 -1.50
CA GLN A 42 16.60 3.38 -0.44
C GLN A 42 15.90 3.16 0.91
N PHE A 43 16.53 2.42 1.81
CA PHE A 43 16.05 2.25 3.18
C PHE A 43 16.83 3.13 4.14
N SER A 44 16.15 3.67 5.14
CA SER A 44 16.72 4.53 6.18
C SER A 44 16.38 3.98 7.57
N ASP A 45 17.26 4.20 8.52
CA ASP A 45 16.98 3.92 9.94
C ASP A 45 16.05 4.97 10.57
N GLU A 46 15.89 6.13 9.93
CA GLU A 46 14.97 7.17 10.38
C GLU A 46 13.53 6.81 10.02
N ILE A 47 12.59 7.11 10.93
CA ILE A 47 11.16 6.92 10.70
C ILE A 47 10.69 7.93 9.64
N GLY A 48 10.00 7.43 8.62
CA GLY A 48 9.39 8.30 7.61
C GLY A 48 9.28 7.66 6.22
N VAL A 49 8.64 8.39 5.32
CA VAL A 49 8.48 8.05 3.90
C VAL A 49 8.73 9.30 3.08
N LYS A 50 9.77 9.29 2.29
CA LYS A 50 10.06 10.36 1.35
C LYS A 50 10.03 9.79 -0.08
N ILE A 51 9.09 10.26 -0.89
CA ILE A 51 8.91 9.85 -2.27
C ILE A 51 8.90 11.11 -3.13
N GLU A 52 9.71 11.16 -4.16
CA GLU A 52 9.71 12.24 -5.13
C GLU A 52 9.08 11.77 -6.43
N ASN A 53 8.11 12.53 -6.91
CA ASN A 53 7.36 12.24 -8.14
C ASN A 53 6.80 10.80 -8.17
N GLY A 54 6.18 10.37 -7.06
CA GLY A 54 5.54 9.07 -6.98
C GLY A 54 4.39 8.94 -7.97
N ARG A 55 4.23 7.76 -8.56
CA ARG A 55 3.15 7.41 -9.49
C ARG A 55 2.37 6.23 -8.96
N HIS A 56 1.11 6.13 -9.32
CA HIS A 56 0.29 4.98 -8.91
C HIS A 56 0.50 3.82 -9.90
N PRO A 57 1.07 2.68 -9.48
CA PRO A 57 1.53 1.62 -10.40
C PRO A 57 0.45 1.02 -11.29
N VAL A 58 -0.82 1.08 -10.85
CA VAL A 58 -1.94 0.57 -11.63
C VAL A 58 -2.63 1.68 -12.42
N VAL A 59 -2.89 2.83 -11.78
CA VAL A 59 -3.66 3.91 -12.41
C VAL A 59 -2.89 4.50 -13.59
N GLU A 60 -1.57 4.67 -13.49
CA GLU A 60 -0.76 5.19 -14.59
C GLU A 60 -0.80 4.32 -15.85
N GLN A 61 -1.06 2.99 -15.71
CA GLN A 61 -1.13 2.07 -16.83
C GLN A 61 -2.48 2.07 -17.57
N VAL A 62 -3.55 2.55 -16.92
CA VAL A 62 -4.90 2.54 -17.49
C VAL A 62 -5.38 3.92 -17.92
N LEU A 63 -4.72 4.98 -17.48
CA LEU A 63 -5.03 6.35 -17.91
C LEU A 63 -4.64 6.54 -19.38
N LYS A 64 -5.47 7.32 -20.10
CA LYS A 64 -5.16 7.78 -21.46
C LYS A 64 -4.22 8.99 -21.46
N ASP A 65 -4.37 9.84 -20.46
CA ASP A 65 -3.53 11.01 -20.24
C ASP A 65 -2.35 10.67 -19.30
N PRO A 66 -1.21 11.37 -19.39
CA PRO A 66 -0.09 11.15 -18.51
C PRO A 66 -0.49 11.30 -17.03
N PHE A 67 -0.06 10.36 -16.19
CA PHE A 67 -0.28 10.42 -14.75
C PHE A 67 0.50 11.60 -14.15
N ILE A 68 -0.17 12.44 -13.37
CA ILE A 68 0.47 13.52 -12.65
C ILE A 68 1.12 12.96 -11.39
N ALA A 69 2.45 12.93 -11.38
CA ALA A 69 3.23 12.42 -10.27
C ALA A 69 3.11 13.33 -9.03
N ASN A 70 3.15 12.73 -7.84
CA ASN A 70 2.97 13.43 -6.57
C ASN A 70 4.07 13.07 -5.58
N PRO A 71 4.63 14.07 -4.85
CA PRO A 71 5.59 13.82 -3.78
C PRO A 71 4.89 13.42 -2.49
N VAL A 72 5.60 12.64 -1.66
CA VAL A 72 5.24 12.35 -0.27
C VAL A 72 6.43 12.68 0.62
N ASN A 73 6.20 13.35 1.72
CA ASN A 73 7.24 13.61 2.72
C ASN A 73 6.63 13.50 4.12
N LEU A 74 6.82 12.34 4.73
CA LEU A 74 6.50 12.04 6.13
C LEU A 74 7.81 11.83 6.88
N ASN A 75 7.97 12.46 8.02
CA ASN A 75 9.13 12.36 8.89
C ASN A 75 8.74 12.65 10.34
N GLN A 76 9.69 12.64 11.27
CA GLN A 76 9.41 12.88 12.70
C GLN A 76 8.76 14.23 13.01
N GLN A 77 9.04 15.29 12.24
CA GLN A 77 8.43 16.60 12.41
C GLN A 77 7.09 16.73 11.66
N ARG A 78 6.94 15.96 10.58
CA ARG A 78 5.76 15.96 9.73
C ARG A 78 5.20 14.54 9.64
N HIS A 79 4.59 14.08 10.72
CA HIS A 79 4.04 12.73 10.83
C HIS A 79 2.56 12.61 10.41
N LEU A 80 1.90 13.73 10.13
CA LEU A 80 0.49 13.77 9.69
C LEU A 80 0.36 14.64 8.44
N LEU A 81 -0.32 14.10 7.43
CA LEU A 81 -0.74 14.83 6.22
C LEU A 81 -2.25 14.86 6.14
N ILE A 82 -2.84 16.05 6.12
CA ILE A 82 -4.25 16.25 5.83
C ILE A 82 -4.39 16.54 4.34
N ILE A 83 -5.06 15.64 3.61
CA ILE A 83 -5.23 15.71 2.16
C ILE A 83 -6.66 16.18 1.87
N THR A 84 -6.80 17.38 1.34
CA THR A 84 -8.09 17.97 0.99
C THR A 84 -8.23 18.13 -0.52
N GLY A 85 -9.45 18.27 -0.99
CA GLY A 85 -9.75 18.49 -2.41
C GLY A 85 -11.14 17.96 -2.81
N PRO A 86 -11.58 18.23 -4.04
CA PRO A 86 -12.88 17.80 -4.53
C PRO A 86 -12.98 16.28 -4.61
N ASN A 87 -14.22 15.76 -4.61
CA ASN A 87 -14.46 14.35 -4.92
C ASN A 87 -13.94 14.06 -6.33
N MET A 88 -13.41 12.86 -6.54
CA MET A 88 -12.72 12.44 -7.76
C MET A 88 -11.42 13.21 -8.07
N GLY A 89 -10.93 14.06 -7.16
CA GLY A 89 -9.68 14.81 -7.31
C GLY A 89 -8.40 14.00 -7.03
N GLY A 90 -8.50 12.67 -6.93
CA GLY A 90 -7.32 11.80 -6.77
C GLY A 90 -6.83 11.59 -5.33
N LYS A 91 -7.56 12.07 -4.29
CA LYS A 91 -7.17 11.90 -2.88
C LYS A 91 -6.86 10.44 -2.52
N SER A 92 -7.82 9.54 -2.77
CA SER A 92 -7.67 8.10 -2.49
C SER A 92 -6.58 7.46 -3.35
N THR A 93 -6.39 7.94 -4.60
CA THR A 93 -5.30 7.49 -5.48
C THR A 93 -3.95 7.85 -4.89
N TYR A 94 -3.78 9.07 -4.38
CA TYR A 94 -2.56 9.53 -3.72
C TYR A 94 -2.21 8.69 -2.47
N MET A 95 -3.21 8.39 -1.63
CA MET A 95 -2.99 7.55 -0.45
C MET A 95 -2.62 6.11 -0.85
N ARG A 96 -3.36 5.51 -1.80
CA ARG A 96 -3.05 4.16 -2.28
C ARG A 96 -1.68 4.08 -2.94
N GLN A 97 -1.30 5.10 -3.71
CA GLN A 97 0.04 5.22 -4.29
C GLN A 97 1.12 5.15 -3.20
N THR A 98 0.96 5.91 -2.12
CA THR A 98 1.91 5.92 -1.00
C THR A 98 2.05 4.53 -0.37
N ALA A 99 0.92 3.87 -0.10
CA ALA A 99 0.93 2.52 0.46
C ALA A 99 1.58 1.50 -0.48
N LEU A 100 1.24 1.54 -1.78
CA LEU A 100 1.77 0.61 -2.77
C LEU A 100 3.27 0.78 -2.99
N ILE A 101 3.76 2.02 -3.09
CA ILE A 101 5.21 2.30 -3.22
C ILE A 101 5.95 1.76 -1.99
N THR A 102 5.43 2.01 -0.79
CA THR A 102 6.01 1.49 0.45
C THR A 102 6.01 -0.05 0.47
N LEU A 103 4.89 -0.68 0.13
CA LEU A 103 4.78 -2.14 0.07
C LEU A 103 5.74 -2.74 -0.97
N MET A 104 5.81 -2.16 -2.16
CA MET A 104 6.71 -2.59 -3.23
C MET A 104 8.17 -2.53 -2.78
N ALA A 105 8.58 -1.46 -2.09
CA ALA A 105 9.93 -1.36 -1.52
C ALA A 105 10.22 -2.52 -0.58
N TYR A 106 9.31 -2.82 0.36
CA TYR A 106 9.51 -3.87 1.35
C TYR A 106 9.51 -5.31 0.79
N ILE A 107 8.87 -5.55 -0.33
CA ILE A 107 8.97 -6.86 -1.02
C ILE A 107 10.20 -6.97 -1.94
N GLY A 108 11.09 -5.96 -1.96
CA GLY A 108 12.30 -5.96 -2.77
C GLY A 108 12.11 -5.53 -4.22
N SER A 109 10.97 -4.93 -4.57
CA SER A 109 10.71 -4.39 -5.90
C SER A 109 11.27 -2.98 -6.06
N PHE A 110 11.59 -2.60 -7.30
CA PHE A 110 11.71 -1.20 -7.68
C PHE A 110 10.35 -0.51 -7.63
N VAL A 111 10.34 0.82 -7.49
CA VAL A 111 9.13 1.60 -7.20
C VAL A 111 8.87 2.69 -8.24
N PRO A 112 7.60 3.00 -8.53
CA PRO A 112 7.21 4.04 -9.49
C PRO A 112 7.40 5.44 -8.91
N ALA A 113 8.62 5.94 -8.92
CA ALA A 113 9.00 7.27 -8.43
C ALA A 113 10.27 7.74 -9.11
N ASP A 114 10.67 9.00 -8.93
CA ASP A 114 12.00 9.48 -9.31
C ASP A 114 13.05 9.14 -8.22
N SER A 115 12.61 9.18 -6.96
CA SER A 115 13.37 8.65 -5.82
C SER A 115 12.42 8.24 -4.69
N ALA A 116 12.84 7.27 -3.89
CA ALA A 116 12.11 6.85 -2.70
C ALA A 116 13.09 6.48 -1.58
N VAL A 117 12.90 7.10 -0.42
CA VAL A 117 13.60 6.76 0.82
C VAL A 117 12.54 6.33 1.83
N ILE A 118 12.59 5.07 2.23
CA ILE A 118 11.61 4.44 3.11
C ILE A 118 12.28 4.13 4.45
N GLY A 119 11.74 4.69 5.50
CA GLY A 119 12.16 4.41 6.87
C GLY A 119 11.62 3.09 7.41
N GLN A 120 11.86 2.83 8.69
CA GLN A 120 11.35 1.64 9.35
C GLN A 120 9.83 1.72 9.49
N ILE A 121 9.11 0.87 8.74
CA ILE A 121 7.65 0.74 8.80
C ILE A 121 7.32 -0.70 9.16
N ASP A 122 6.63 -0.87 10.28
CA ASP A 122 6.25 -2.19 10.79
C ASP A 122 4.96 -2.71 10.17
N ARG A 123 4.01 -1.81 9.88
CA ARG A 123 2.69 -2.14 9.34
C ARG A 123 2.15 -1.02 8.46
N ILE A 124 1.29 -1.40 7.53
CA ILE A 124 0.49 -0.48 6.73
C ILE A 124 -0.98 -0.73 7.07
N PHE A 125 -1.64 0.26 7.65
CA PHE A 125 -3.07 0.24 7.91
C PHE A 125 -3.79 1.09 6.87
N THR A 126 -4.84 0.57 6.29
CA THR A 126 -5.65 1.30 5.32
C THR A 126 -7.12 1.26 5.72
N ARG A 127 -7.73 2.43 5.77
CA ARG A 127 -9.16 2.62 5.82
C ARG A 127 -9.54 3.53 4.65
N ILE A 128 -9.65 2.95 3.47
CA ILE A 128 -9.91 3.66 2.21
C ILE A 128 -11.20 3.13 1.60
N GLY A 129 -12.25 3.95 1.66
CA GLY A 129 -13.55 3.70 1.03
C GLY A 129 -14.16 2.33 1.35
N ALA A 130 -15.18 2.25 2.19
CA ALA A 130 -16.03 1.08 2.17
C ALA A 130 -16.90 1.15 0.92
N SER A 131 -16.85 0.15 0.07
CA SER A 131 -18.01 -0.18 -0.73
C SER A 131 -19.11 -0.57 0.25
N ASP A 132 -20.30 0.02 0.11
CA ASP A 132 -21.47 -0.40 0.84
C ASP A 132 -21.67 -1.90 0.61
N ASP A 133 -21.20 -2.72 1.53
CA ASP A 133 -21.48 -4.15 1.52
C ASP A 133 -22.89 -4.37 2.10
N LEU A 134 -23.87 -3.98 1.29
CA LEU A 134 -25.30 -4.17 1.59
C LEU A 134 -25.64 -5.66 1.77
N ALA A 135 -24.80 -6.57 1.30
CA ALA A 135 -25.02 -8.01 1.39
C ALA A 135 -24.74 -8.57 2.80
N SER A 136 -23.88 -7.94 3.59
CA SER A 136 -23.53 -8.44 4.95
C SER A 136 -24.51 -8.01 6.03
N GLY A 137 -25.45 -7.10 5.78
CA GLY A 137 -26.42 -6.58 6.75
C GLY A 137 -25.79 -5.84 7.94
N ARG A 138 -24.49 -5.55 7.89
CA ARG A 138 -23.79 -4.75 8.92
C ARG A 138 -23.91 -3.28 8.60
N SER A 139 -24.15 -2.46 9.62
CA SER A 139 -24.07 -1.01 9.47
C SER A 139 -22.66 -0.61 9.02
N THR A 140 -22.56 0.16 7.93
CA THR A 140 -21.30 0.72 7.42
C THR A 140 -20.55 1.47 8.51
N PHE A 141 -21.28 2.16 9.39
CA PHE A 141 -20.73 2.83 10.57
C PHE A 141 -20.05 1.85 11.55
N MET A 142 -20.66 0.70 11.83
CA MET A 142 -20.07 -0.30 12.75
C MET A 142 -18.81 -0.92 12.17
N VAL A 143 -18.77 -1.17 10.85
CA VAL A 143 -17.57 -1.66 10.17
C VAL A 143 -16.46 -0.62 10.27
N GLU A 144 -16.78 0.63 9.97
CA GLU A 144 -15.85 1.76 10.05
C GLU A 144 -15.26 1.88 11.48
N MET A 145 -16.09 1.86 12.51
CA MET A 145 -15.64 1.97 13.90
C MET A 145 -14.79 0.77 14.34
N THR A 146 -15.12 -0.42 13.88
CA THR A 146 -14.32 -1.62 14.18
C THR A 146 -12.92 -1.55 13.54
N GLU A 147 -12.84 -1.10 12.29
CA GLU A 147 -11.57 -0.91 11.59
C GLU A 147 -10.72 0.18 12.26
N MET A 148 -11.35 1.32 12.63
CA MET A 148 -10.67 2.38 13.36
C MET A 148 -10.16 1.92 14.74
N ALA A 149 -10.98 1.21 15.50
CA ALA A 149 -10.57 0.64 16.78
C ALA A 149 -9.36 -0.31 16.61
N ASN A 150 -9.37 -1.14 15.57
CA ASN A 150 -8.25 -2.02 15.26
C ASN A 150 -6.97 -1.23 14.96
N ILE A 151 -7.06 -0.16 14.17
CA ILE A 151 -5.92 0.73 13.89
C ILE A 151 -5.40 1.34 15.20
N LEU A 152 -6.27 1.98 15.98
CA LEU A 152 -5.90 2.64 17.23
C LEU A 152 -5.25 1.70 18.26
N HIS A 153 -5.66 0.42 18.28
CA HIS A 153 -5.09 -0.56 19.20
C HIS A 153 -3.78 -1.19 18.72
N GLN A 154 -3.54 -1.24 17.43
CA GLN A 154 -2.40 -1.97 16.86
C GLN A 154 -1.35 -1.08 16.21
N ALA A 155 -1.66 0.16 15.87
CA ALA A 155 -0.70 1.07 15.28
C ALA A 155 0.40 1.43 16.28
N THR A 156 1.61 1.50 15.79
CA THR A 156 2.81 1.95 16.52
C THR A 156 3.30 3.28 15.97
N SER A 157 4.33 3.84 16.55
CA SER A 157 4.99 5.04 16.01
C SER A 157 5.67 4.81 14.65
N GLN A 158 5.81 3.56 14.23
CA GLN A 158 6.40 3.15 12.95
C GLN A 158 5.35 2.69 11.93
N SER A 159 4.07 2.74 12.26
CA SER A 159 3.02 2.30 11.33
C SER A 159 2.65 3.39 10.34
N LEU A 160 2.52 3.02 9.07
CA LEU A 160 1.92 3.89 8.04
C LEU A 160 0.40 3.72 8.07
N VAL A 161 -0.32 4.78 8.41
CA VAL A 161 -1.78 4.77 8.52
C VAL A 161 -2.39 5.66 7.44
N LEU A 162 -3.35 5.14 6.69
CA LEU A 162 -4.03 5.81 5.59
C LEU A 162 -5.54 5.74 5.82
N ILE A 163 -6.15 6.89 6.07
CA ILE A 163 -7.56 7.00 6.41
C ILE A 163 -8.24 7.91 5.39
N ASP A 164 -9.23 7.37 4.69
CA ASP A 164 -10.06 8.11 3.74
C ASP A 164 -11.46 8.27 4.35
N GLU A 165 -11.73 9.47 4.82
CA GLU A 165 -12.99 9.89 5.39
C GLU A 165 -13.46 9.07 6.62
N ILE A 166 -13.63 9.72 7.75
CA ILE A 166 -14.16 9.16 8.99
C ILE A 166 -15.56 9.73 9.25
N GLY A 167 -16.46 8.89 9.78
CA GLY A 167 -17.77 9.33 10.28
C GLY A 167 -18.82 9.52 9.19
N ARG A 168 -18.67 8.89 8.02
CA ARG A 168 -19.70 8.96 6.96
C ARG A 168 -21.02 8.28 7.31
N GLY A 169 -20.97 7.25 8.15
CA GLY A 169 -22.13 6.43 8.50
C GLY A 169 -22.98 6.98 9.64
N THR A 170 -22.75 8.22 10.08
CA THR A 170 -23.46 8.82 11.23
C THR A 170 -23.83 10.30 10.97
N SER A 171 -24.43 10.95 11.98
CA SER A 171 -24.75 12.37 11.88
C SER A 171 -23.49 13.24 11.74
N THR A 172 -23.62 14.43 11.12
CA THR A 172 -22.49 15.32 10.88
C THR A 172 -21.73 15.67 12.16
N TYR A 173 -22.41 15.92 13.25
CA TYR A 173 -21.79 16.29 14.53
C TYR A 173 -21.08 15.10 15.21
N ASP A 174 -21.67 13.92 15.15
CA ASP A 174 -21.06 12.71 15.70
C ASP A 174 -19.82 12.31 14.85
N GLY A 175 -19.94 12.38 13.53
CA GLY A 175 -18.83 12.15 12.62
C GLY A 175 -17.65 13.11 12.84
N LEU A 176 -17.93 14.41 13.04
CA LEU A 176 -16.91 15.41 13.37
C LEU A 176 -16.25 15.11 14.73
N SER A 177 -17.03 14.74 15.73
CA SER A 177 -16.52 14.41 17.06
C SER A 177 -15.60 13.20 17.04
N LEU A 178 -15.94 12.17 16.26
CA LEU A 178 -15.11 10.98 16.05
C LEU A 178 -13.82 11.33 15.31
N ALA A 179 -13.91 12.10 14.23
CA ALA A 179 -12.73 12.51 13.46
C ALA A 179 -11.78 13.40 14.27
N TRP A 180 -12.31 14.16 15.23
CA TRP A 180 -11.50 14.99 16.14
C TRP A 180 -10.81 14.15 17.22
N ALA A 181 -11.40 13.04 17.63
CA ALA A 181 -10.89 12.17 18.69
C ALA A 181 -9.81 11.18 18.17
N CYS A 182 -9.82 10.87 16.88
CA CYS A 182 -8.85 10.00 16.20
C CYS A 182 -7.63 10.76 15.74
#